data_0f197e13d0d80d6dcbe113bf18d2ef81
#
_entry.id   0f197e13d0d80d6dcbe113bf18d2ef81
#
_cell.length_a   1.000
_cell.length_b   1.000
_cell.length_c   1.000
_cell.angle_alpha   90.00
_cell.angle_beta   90.00
_cell.angle_gamma   90.00
#
_symmetry.space_group_name_H-M   'P 1'
#
loop_
_entity.id
_entity.type
_entity.pdbx_description
1 polymer ?
#
loop_
_entity_poly.entity_id
_entity_poly.type
_entity_poly.pdbx_seq_one_letter_code
_entity_poly.pdbx_strand_id
1 'polypeptide(L)'
;TRLRCDWSSDVCSSDLGVTVSYLPTFNQIPQLLFGNPNVLWKRSPNGLETHVNRHMNVWGSGGAHSLYFRKIDEIITHIFNKPLDEQPIGIADMGCGDGTLLKHLYEVVKNKTERGKHLQLYPLKIIGADFNKAARLASSITLQEAKIEHSILHGDISNPADYAENLKQEYGLDLQKMLNVRSFLDHNRIYSPPKKPFHDTVCNSTGAFAFRGRWIANKELKQNLIEHFSSWHDYVSKYGLLILE
;
A
#
# COMPACT_ATOMS: atom_id res chain seq x y z
N THR A 1 9.98 22.18 -24.91
CA THR A 1 10.19 22.34 -23.45
C THR A 1 11.22 21.31 -23.01
N ARG A 2 12.46 21.72 -22.76
CA ARG A 2 13.52 20.85 -22.25
C ARG A 2 13.20 20.60 -20.77
N LEU A 3 12.84 19.39 -20.38
CA LEU A 3 12.88 18.91 -19.01
C LEU A 3 14.36 18.93 -18.58
N ARG A 4 14.78 19.93 -17.83
CA ARG A 4 16.02 19.88 -17.06
C ARG A 4 15.75 18.95 -15.88
N CYS A 5 16.18 17.71 -15.96
CA CYS A 5 16.40 16.89 -14.78
C CYS A 5 17.57 17.53 -14.02
N ASP A 6 17.31 18.12 -12.89
CA ASP A 6 18.34 18.50 -11.95
C ASP A 6 18.82 17.21 -11.26
N TRP A 7 19.95 16.69 -11.73
CA TRP A 7 20.54 15.42 -11.25
C TRP A 7 20.97 15.44 -9.79
N SER A 8 20.84 16.58 -9.13
CA SER A 8 21.17 16.77 -7.72
C SER A 8 19.97 16.63 -6.79
N SER A 9 18.76 16.36 -7.31
CA SER A 9 17.57 16.23 -6.48
C SER A 9 17.38 14.78 -6.02
N ASP A 10 17.10 14.58 -4.73
CA ASP A 10 16.77 13.28 -4.12
C ASP A 10 15.60 12.58 -4.83
N VAL A 11 14.71 13.34 -5.46
CA VAL A 11 13.59 12.86 -6.27
C VAL A 11 14.08 12.10 -7.50
N CYS A 12 15.11 12.58 -8.19
CA CYS A 12 15.63 11.91 -9.40
C CYS A 12 16.29 10.57 -9.06
N SER A 13 16.97 10.48 -7.92
CA SER A 13 17.58 9.21 -7.48
C SER A 13 16.54 8.16 -7.03
N SER A 14 15.44 8.59 -6.41
CA SER A 14 14.34 7.69 -6.01
C SER A 14 13.57 7.16 -7.22
N ASP A 15 13.36 7.96 -8.27
CA ASP A 15 12.69 7.50 -9.50
C ASP A 15 13.46 6.35 -10.19
N LEU A 16 14.80 6.38 -10.14
CA LEU A 16 15.62 5.29 -10.65
C LEU A 16 15.60 4.07 -9.72
N GLY A 17 15.37 4.25 -8.43
CA GLY A 17 15.42 3.19 -7.43
C GLY A 17 14.45 2.06 -7.71
N VAL A 18 13.22 2.36 -8.12
CA VAL A 18 12.21 1.36 -8.50
C VAL A 18 12.69 0.55 -9.71
N THR A 19 13.11 1.21 -10.78
CA THR A 19 13.57 0.54 -12.00
C THR A 19 14.81 -0.31 -11.74
N VAL A 20 15.80 0.22 -11.04
CA VAL A 20 17.06 -0.50 -10.72
C VAL A 20 16.78 -1.68 -9.80
N SER A 21 15.77 -1.63 -8.96
CA SER A 21 15.39 -2.74 -8.09
C SER A 21 15.03 -4.02 -8.86
N TYR A 22 14.61 -3.90 -10.13
CA TYR A 22 14.24 -5.01 -11.00
C TYR A 22 15.41 -5.55 -11.88
N LEU A 23 16.65 -5.09 -11.69
CA LEU A 23 17.81 -5.66 -12.39
C LEU A 23 17.89 -7.18 -12.28
N PRO A 24 17.57 -7.81 -11.14
CA PRO A 24 17.54 -9.29 -11.08
C PRO A 24 16.54 -9.91 -12.07
N THR A 25 15.37 -9.27 -12.31
CA THR A 25 14.40 -9.69 -13.33
C THR A 25 14.96 -9.48 -14.74
N PHE A 26 15.55 -8.31 -15.00
CA PHE A 26 16.10 -8.00 -16.33
C PHE A 26 17.20 -8.96 -16.72
N ASN A 27 18.02 -9.43 -15.78
CA ASN A 27 19.03 -10.44 -16.01
C ASN A 27 18.45 -11.82 -16.40
N GLN A 28 17.15 -12.04 -16.22
CA GLN A 28 16.45 -13.27 -16.57
C GLN A 28 15.66 -13.15 -17.89
N ILE A 29 15.76 -12.04 -18.62
CA ILE A 29 15.00 -11.83 -19.88
C ILE A 29 15.12 -13.02 -20.85
N PRO A 30 16.29 -13.60 -21.12
CA PRO A 30 16.38 -14.77 -22.01
C PRO A 30 15.54 -15.96 -21.50
N GLN A 31 15.53 -16.21 -20.19
CA GLN A 31 14.72 -17.26 -19.58
C GLN A 31 13.23 -16.95 -19.62
N LEU A 32 12.87 -15.69 -19.50
CA LEU A 32 11.45 -15.26 -19.54
C LEU A 32 10.88 -15.38 -20.95
N LEU A 33 11.69 -15.09 -21.98
CA LEU A 33 11.25 -15.10 -23.37
C LEU A 33 11.32 -16.50 -24.02
N PHE A 34 12.36 -17.28 -23.72
CA PHE A 34 12.68 -18.51 -24.45
C PHE A 34 12.78 -19.75 -23.56
N GLY A 35 12.71 -19.59 -22.25
CA GLY A 35 12.87 -20.66 -21.28
C GLY A 35 11.67 -20.84 -20.37
N ASN A 36 11.93 -21.03 -19.08
CA ASN A 36 10.89 -21.25 -18.07
C ASN A 36 10.66 -19.98 -17.25
N PRO A 37 9.52 -19.26 -17.41
CA PRO A 37 9.23 -18.04 -16.70
C PRO A 37 9.02 -18.22 -15.18
N ASN A 38 8.93 -19.46 -14.69
CA ASN A 38 8.82 -19.75 -13.26
C ASN A 38 10.04 -19.29 -12.43
N VAL A 39 11.11 -18.84 -13.07
CA VAL A 39 12.26 -18.21 -12.38
C VAL A 39 11.86 -17.03 -11.53
N LEU A 40 10.79 -16.29 -11.90
CA LEU A 40 10.26 -15.16 -11.13
C LEU A 40 9.66 -15.57 -9.78
N TRP A 41 9.22 -16.82 -9.65
CA TRP A 41 8.58 -17.35 -8.45
C TRP A 41 9.56 -18.05 -7.50
N LYS A 42 10.82 -18.13 -7.88
CA LYS A 42 11.86 -18.69 -7.02
C LYS A 42 12.04 -17.81 -5.78
N ARG A 43 12.30 -18.48 -4.67
CA ARG A 43 12.66 -17.84 -3.41
C ARG A 43 14.07 -18.25 -3.02
N SER A 44 14.78 -17.38 -2.32
CA SER A 44 16.04 -17.73 -1.67
C SER A 44 15.80 -18.79 -0.58
N PRO A 45 16.87 -19.44 -0.06
CA PRO A 45 16.74 -20.36 1.08
C PRO A 45 16.03 -19.73 2.29
N ASN A 46 16.12 -18.40 2.45
CA ASN A 46 15.48 -17.64 3.52
C ASN A 46 14.04 -17.16 3.15
N GLY A 47 13.47 -17.69 2.07
CA GLY A 47 12.11 -17.34 1.61
C GLY A 47 11.97 -15.98 0.93
N LEU A 48 13.07 -15.24 0.73
CA LEU A 48 13.03 -13.92 0.10
C LEU A 48 12.86 -14.02 -1.42
N GLU A 49 12.25 -13.00 -1.99
CA GLU A 49 12.13 -12.83 -3.44
C GLU A 49 13.51 -12.68 -4.07
N THR A 50 13.71 -13.32 -5.23
CA THR A 50 14.97 -13.28 -5.96
C THR A 50 14.91 -12.47 -7.25
N HIS A 51 13.71 -12.08 -7.67
CA HIS A 51 13.48 -11.34 -8.90
C HIS A 51 13.56 -9.80 -8.71
N VAL A 52 13.53 -9.32 -7.49
CA VAL A 52 13.57 -7.90 -7.16
C VAL A 52 14.41 -7.63 -5.92
N ASN A 53 15.17 -6.53 -5.91
CA ASN A 53 15.77 -6.00 -4.70
C ASN A 53 14.72 -5.22 -3.92
N ARG A 54 14.05 -5.89 -2.98
CA ARG A 54 12.89 -5.32 -2.27
C ARG A 54 13.25 -4.09 -1.44
N HIS A 55 14.41 -4.04 -0.82
CA HIS A 55 14.86 -2.88 -0.04
C HIS A 55 14.96 -1.62 -0.92
N MET A 56 15.61 -1.73 -2.08
CA MET A 56 15.74 -0.62 -3.02
C MET A 56 14.38 -0.23 -3.63
N ASN A 57 13.51 -1.21 -3.88
CA ASN A 57 12.16 -0.98 -4.39
C ASN A 57 11.33 -0.15 -3.42
N VAL A 58 11.30 -0.53 -2.14
CA VAL A 58 10.58 0.19 -1.08
C VAL A 58 11.10 1.63 -0.94
N TRP A 59 12.42 1.81 -0.88
CA TRP A 59 13.04 3.13 -0.82
C TRP A 59 12.70 4.01 -2.03
N GLY A 60 12.84 3.46 -3.23
CA GLY A 60 12.53 4.19 -4.47
C GLY A 60 11.06 4.55 -4.59
N SER A 61 10.14 3.63 -4.23
CA SER A 61 8.70 3.89 -4.23
C SER A 61 8.32 5.04 -3.28
N GLY A 62 8.81 5.03 -2.04
CA GLY A 62 8.48 6.07 -1.07
C GLY A 62 8.88 7.46 -1.56
N GLY A 63 10.08 7.60 -2.11
CA GLY A 63 10.56 8.86 -2.68
C GLY A 63 9.76 9.34 -3.89
N ALA A 64 9.52 8.44 -4.86
CA ALA A 64 8.80 8.75 -6.08
C ALA A 64 7.33 9.14 -5.82
N HIS A 65 6.69 8.50 -4.84
CA HIS A 65 5.26 8.70 -4.56
C HIS A 65 4.95 9.92 -3.69
N SER A 66 5.94 10.54 -3.06
CA SER A 66 5.74 11.67 -2.12
C SER A 66 4.97 12.85 -2.72
N LEU A 67 5.14 13.12 -4.02
CA LEU A 67 4.40 14.18 -4.73
C LEU A 67 2.90 13.89 -4.86
N TYR A 68 2.54 12.61 -4.93
CA TYR A 68 1.13 12.19 -5.05
C TYR A 68 0.39 12.26 -3.73
N PHE A 69 1.07 12.09 -2.60
CA PHE A 69 0.46 12.10 -1.27
C PHE A 69 -0.28 13.40 -0.97
N ARG A 70 0.20 14.54 -1.49
CA ARG A 70 -0.47 15.84 -1.34
C ARG A 70 -1.86 15.91 -2.00
N LYS A 71 -2.17 14.99 -2.93
CA LYS A 71 -3.48 14.96 -3.60
C LYS A 71 -4.63 14.62 -2.65
N ILE A 72 -4.35 14.01 -1.53
CA ILE A 72 -5.37 13.64 -0.53
C ILE A 72 -5.41 14.59 0.67
N ASP A 73 -4.56 15.62 0.73
CA ASP A 73 -4.50 16.56 1.86
C ASP A 73 -5.86 17.20 2.17
N GLU A 74 -6.61 17.61 1.14
CA GLU A 74 -7.93 18.21 1.31
C GLU A 74 -8.92 17.23 1.93
N ILE A 75 -8.90 15.98 1.50
CA ILE A 75 -9.77 14.92 2.04
C ILE A 75 -9.42 14.66 3.50
N ILE A 76 -8.16 14.53 3.83
CA ILE A 76 -7.67 14.35 5.20
C ILE A 76 -8.07 15.52 6.08
N THR A 77 -7.86 16.76 5.59
CA THR A 77 -8.25 17.97 6.32
C THR A 77 -9.74 18.02 6.56
N HIS A 78 -10.56 17.66 5.57
CA HIS A 78 -12.01 17.61 5.72
C HIS A 78 -12.45 16.59 6.79
N ILE A 79 -11.87 15.38 6.77
CA ILE A 79 -12.22 14.31 7.73
C ILE A 79 -11.86 14.71 9.16
N PHE A 80 -10.65 15.25 9.39
CA PHE A 80 -10.16 15.58 10.72
C PHE A 80 -10.49 16.99 11.21
N ASN A 81 -11.34 17.73 10.47
CA ASN A 81 -12.02 18.96 10.91
C ASN A 81 -13.48 18.73 11.28
N LYS A 82 -14.02 17.52 11.16
CA LYS A 82 -15.34 17.18 11.69
C LYS A 82 -15.35 17.27 13.24
N PRO A 83 -16.52 17.24 13.90
CA PRO A 83 -16.59 17.06 15.33
C PRO A 83 -15.74 15.85 15.80
N LEU A 84 -15.04 15.99 16.93
CA LEU A 84 -14.02 15.00 17.37
C LEU A 84 -14.59 13.59 17.57
N ASP A 85 -15.85 13.48 17.97
CA ASP A 85 -16.58 12.22 18.15
C ASP A 85 -17.01 11.55 16.84
N GLU A 86 -17.05 12.31 15.74
CA GLU A 86 -17.33 11.81 14.39
C GLU A 86 -16.06 11.38 13.62
N GLN A 87 -14.89 11.70 14.14
CA GLN A 87 -13.63 11.41 13.48
C GLN A 87 -13.17 9.97 13.69
N PRO A 88 -12.38 9.40 12.74
CA PRO A 88 -11.67 8.16 12.98
C PRO A 88 -10.67 8.33 14.14
N ILE A 89 -10.41 7.25 14.90
CA ILE A 89 -9.45 7.29 15.99
C ILE A 89 -8.00 7.37 15.50
N GLY A 90 -7.77 7.06 14.23
CA GLY A 90 -6.45 7.06 13.63
C GLY A 90 -6.48 6.74 12.14
N ILE A 91 -5.30 6.51 11.59
CA ILE A 91 -5.06 6.16 10.19
C ILE A 91 -4.39 4.80 10.13
N ALA A 92 -4.89 3.91 9.29
CA ALA A 92 -4.33 2.58 9.04
C ALA A 92 -3.93 2.46 7.57
N ASP A 93 -2.64 2.29 7.30
CA ASP A 93 -2.07 2.18 5.97
C ASP A 93 -1.69 0.73 5.67
N MET A 94 -2.41 0.11 4.74
CA MET A 94 -2.09 -1.22 4.24
C MET A 94 -1.14 -1.10 3.03
N GLY A 95 0.04 -1.71 3.15
CA GLY A 95 1.13 -1.52 2.21
C GLY A 95 1.94 -0.26 2.53
N CYS A 96 2.22 -0.03 3.81
CA CYS A 96 2.81 1.21 4.31
C CYS A 96 4.22 1.52 3.77
N GLY A 97 4.86 0.58 3.08
CA GLY A 97 6.14 0.78 2.43
C GLY A 97 7.22 1.26 3.40
N ASP A 98 7.80 2.43 3.14
CA ASP A 98 8.78 3.07 4.00
C ASP A 98 8.18 4.01 5.07
N GLY A 99 6.85 4.11 5.14
CA GLY A 99 6.14 4.94 6.12
C GLY A 99 6.00 6.43 5.74
N THR A 100 6.50 6.83 4.57
CA THR A 100 6.46 8.24 4.13
C THR A 100 5.02 8.77 4.03
N LEU A 101 4.07 7.96 3.55
CA LEU A 101 2.65 8.34 3.51
C LEU A 101 2.11 8.58 4.92
N LEU A 102 2.32 7.66 5.85
CA LEU A 102 1.83 7.80 7.23
C LEU A 102 2.41 9.03 7.92
N LYS A 103 3.72 9.28 7.75
CA LYS A 103 4.37 10.51 8.24
C LYS A 103 3.70 11.74 7.67
N HIS A 104 3.50 11.80 6.35
CA HIS A 104 2.86 12.92 5.67
C HIS A 104 1.44 13.18 6.21
N LEU A 105 0.62 12.13 6.32
CA LEU A 105 -0.75 12.24 6.81
C LEU A 105 -0.82 12.69 8.28
N TYR A 106 0.07 12.17 9.12
CA TYR A 106 0.18 12.64 10.50
C TYR A 106 0.51 14.14 10.58
N GLU A 107 1.47 14.61 9.77
CA GLU A 107 1.84 16.02 9.73
C GLU A 107 0.70 16.91 9.21
N VAL A 108 -0.07 16.45 8.22
CA VAL A 108 -1.26 17.16 7.75
C VAL A 108 -2.29 17.28 8.86
N VAL A 109 -2.63 16.18 9.54
CA VAL A 109 -3.59 16.20 10.65
C VAL A 109 -3.09 17.11 11.77
N LYS A 110 -1.84 16.97 12.20
CA LYS A 110 -1.26 17.75 13.29
C LYS A 110 -1.25 19.24 13.01
N ASN A 111 -0.88 19.65 11.79
CA ASN A 111 -0.61 21.05 11.48
C ASN A 111 -1.77 21.79 10.84
N LYS A 112 -2.75 21.08 10.24
CA LYS A 112 -3.78 21.70 9.40
C LYS A 112 -5.22 21.40 9.85
N THR A 113 -5.41 20.69 10.97
CA THR A 113 -6.79 20.26 11.37
C THR A 113 -7.12 20.57 12.83
N GLU A 114 -8.42 20.53 13.14
CA GLU A 114 -8.92 20.64 14.53
C GLU A 114 -8.39 19.49 15.39
N ARG A 115 -8.30 18.27 14.85
CA ARG A 115 -7.70 17.14 15.56
C ARG A 115 -6.28 17.44 16.04
N GLY A 116 -5.49 18.14 15.23
CA GLY A 116 -4.11 18.52 15.55
C GLY A 116 -4.01 19.38 16.82
N LYS A 117 -5.00 20.25 17.08
CA LYS A 117 -5.06 21.09 18.27
C LYS A 117 -5.38 20.29 19.56
N HIS A 118 -5.90 19.09 19.41
CA HIS A 118 -6.42 18.26 20.51
C HIS A 118 -5.68 16.92 20.68
N LEU A 119 -4.50 16.73 20.08
CA LEU A 119 -3.78 15.46 20.09
C LEU A 119 -3.43 14.94 21.50
N GLN A 120 -3.34 15.81 22.50
CA GLN A 120 -3.09 15.40 23.90
C GLN A 120 -4.31 14.67 24.50
N LEU A 121 -5.51 15.10 24.20
CA LEU A 121 -6.76 14.51 24.69
C LEU A 121 -7.31 13.43 23.74
N TYR A 122 -7.08 13.62 22.46
CA TYR A 122 -7.53 12.74 21.39
C TYR A 122 -6.32 12.33 20.53
N PRO A 123 -5.44 11.43 21.01
CA PRO A 123 -4.25 11.02 20.26
C PRO A 123 -4.64 10.36 18.93
N LEU A 124 -3.90 10.66 17.89
CA LEU A 124 -4.08 10.05 16.58
C LEU A 124 -3.30 8.73 16.53
N LYS A 125 -3.99 7.60 16.36
CA LYS A 125 -3.34 6.29 16.21
C LYS A 125 -2.82 6.14 14.79
N ILE A 126 -1.54 5.81 14.65
CA ILE A 126 -0.87 5.59 13.36
C ILE A 126 -0.50 4.12 13.25
N ILE A 127 -1.11 3.44 12.29
CA ILE A 127 -0.94 2.00 12.05
C ILE A 127 -0.41 1.79 10.65
N GLY A 128 0.73 1.10 10.55
CA GLY A 128 1.25 0.62 9.27
C GLY A 128 1.17 -0.90 9.20
N ALA A 129 0.79 -1.43 8.06
CA ALA A 129 0.85 -2.85 7.80
C ALA A 129 1.51 -3.12 6.45
N ASP A 130 2.38 -4.11 6.39
CA ASP A 130 3.00 -4.52 5.13
C ASP A 130 3.33 -6.01 5.17
N PHE A 131 3.23 -6.67 4.02
CA PHE A 131 3.63 -8.07 3.86
C PHE A 131 5.14 -8.24 4.01
N ASN A 132 5.92 -7.27 3.52
CA ASN A 132 7.37 -7.31 3.49
C ASN A 132 7.99 -6.87 4.82
N LYS A 133 8.87 -7.69 5.39
CA LYS A 133 9.62 -7.35 6.60
C LYS A 133 10.52 -6.12 6.41
N ALA A 134 11.14 -5.96 5.23
CA ALA A 134 11.99 -4.81 4.93
C ALA A 134 11.19 -3.49 4.93
N ALA A 135 9.97 -3.49 4.35
CA ALA A 135 9.07 -2.36 4.39
C ALA A 135 8.66 -1.99 5.82
N ARG A 136 8.24 -2.99 6.60
CA ARG A 136 7.88 -2.76 8.03
C ARG A 136 9.01 -2.15 8.84
N LEU A 137 10.25 -2.60 8.63
CA LEU A 137 11.41 -2.03 9.31
C LEU A 137 11.67 -0.59 8.88
N ALA A 138 11.64 -0.31 7.58
CA ALA A 138 11.83 1.03 7.03
C ALA A 138 10.75 2.01 7.56
N SER A 139 9.48 1.58 7.54
CA SER A 139 8.36 2.36 8.07
C SER A 139 8.53 2.69 9.56
N SER A 140 8.93 1.71 10.36
CA SER A 140 9.18 1.93 11.80
C SER A 140 10.31 2.93 12.02
N ILE A 141 11.41 2.86 11.27
CA ILE A 141 12.52 3.82 11.37
C ILE A 141 12.04 5.23 11.00
N THR A 142 11.35 5.40 9.86
CA THR A 142 10.84 6.69 9.39
C THR A 142 9.93 7.36 10.43
N LEU A 143 9.01 6.60 11.02
CA LEU A 143 8.07 7.13 12.00
C LEU A 143 8.74 7.41 13.36
N GLN A 144 9.70 6.57 13.76
CA GLN A 144 10.49 6.79 14.97
C GLN A 144 11.35 8.05 14.87
N GLU A 145 12.05 8.27 13.76
CA GLU A 145 12.83 9.48 13.51
C GLU A 145 11.96 10.74 13.51
N ALA A 146 10.73 10.63 13.00
CA ALA A 146 9.73 11.69 13.05
C ALA A 146 9.08 11.88 14.43
N LYS A 147 9.42 11.04 15.43
CA LYS A 147 8.84 11.03 16.78
C LYS A 147 7.31 10.87 16.76
N ILE A 148 6.81 10.04 15.87
CA ILE A 148 5.40 9.71 15.74
C ILE A 148 5.16 8.38 16.46
N GLU A 149 4.22 8.36 17.43
CA GLU A 149 3.76 7.12 18.06
C GLU A 149 3.05 6.26 17.00
N HIS A 150 3.50 5.03 16.82
CA HIS A 150 3.00 4.16 15.75
C HIS A 150 3.03 2.69 16.15
N SER A 151 2.28 1.88 15.41
CA SER A 151 2.34 0.42 15.45
C SER A 151 2.51 -0.11 14.04
N ILE A 152 3.47 -1.00 13.85
CA ILE A 152 3.73 -1.64 12.55
C ILE A 152 3.58 -3.15 12.69
N LEU A 153 2.70 -3.72 11.86
CA LEU A 153 2.42 -5.16 11.91
C LEU A 153 2.49 -5.82 10.53
N HIS A 154 2.51 -7.15 10.52
CA HIS A 154 2.37 -7.91 9.29
C HIS A 154 0.93 -7.81 8.78
N GLY A 155 0.75 -7.54 7.50
CA GLY A 155 -0.56 -7.52 6.86
C GLY A 155 -0.49 -8.04 5.43
N ASP A 156 -1.52 -8.78 5.04
CA ASP A 156 -1.76 -9.20 3.66
C ASP A 156 -3.04 -8.53 3.17
N ILE A 157 -2.93 -7.71 2.12
CA ILE A 157 -4.07 -7.02 1.51
C ILE A 157 -5.18 -8.00 1.07
N SER A 158 -4.82 -9.25 0.77
CA SER A 158 -5.77 -10.29 0.37
C SER A 158 -6.54 -10.90 1.54
N ASN A 159 -6.13 -10.62 2.78
CA ASN A 159 -6.74 -11.17 3.99
C ASN A 159 -7.00 -10.09 5.06
N PRO A 160 -8.00 -9.21 4.83
CA PRO A 160 -8.34 -8.15 5.78
C PRO A 160 -8.82 -8.67 7.15
N ALA A 161 -9.37 -9.88 7.21
CA ALA A 161 -9.82 -10.46 8.46
C ALA A 161 -8.66 -10.74 9.43
N ASP A 162 -7.59 -11.38 8.94
CA ASP A 162 -6.39 -11.63 9.74
C ASP A 162 -5.73 -10.31 10.18
N TYR A 163 -5.70 -9.33 9.29
CA TYR A 163 -5.17 -8.00 9.63
C TYR A 163 -5.95 -7.35 10.76
N ALA A 164 -7.28 -7.34 10.66
CA ALA A 164 -8.16 -6.76 11.68
C ALA A 164 -8.03 -7.50 13.02
N GLU A 165 -7.96 -8.83 12.99
CA GLU A 165 -7.81 -9.67 14.19
C GLU A 165 -6.46 -9.41 14.87
N ASN A 166 -5.35 -9.42 14.12
CA ASN A 166 -4.01 -9.14 14.65
C ASN A 166 -3.94 -7.73 15.26
N LEU A 167 -4.52 -6.72 14.58
CA LEU A 167 -4.57 -5.35 15.11
C LEU A 167 -5.30 -5.29 16.45
N LYS A 168 -6.40 -6.02 16.56
CA LYS A 168 -7.19 -6.09 17.79
C LYS A 168 -6.49 -6.84 18.91
N GLN A 169 -5.85 -7.97 18.60
CA GLN A 169 -5.16 -8.81 19.60
C GLN A 169 -3.89 -8.14 20.12
N GLU A 170 -3.06 -7.57 19.23
CA GLU A 170 -1.77 -7.00 19.60
C GLU A 170 -1.88 -5.60 20.21
N TYR A 171 -2.83 -4.78 19.74
CA TYR A 171 -2.91 -3.36 20.08
C TYR A 171 -4.26 -2.94 20.69
N GLY A 172 -5.25 -3.82 20.75
CA GLY A 172 -6.60 -3.49 21.24
C GLY A 172 -7.36 -2.53 20.34
N LEU A 173 -6.94 -2.36 19.07
CA LEU A 173 -7.51 -1.41 18.12
C LEU A 173 -8.44 -2.11 17.14
N ASP A 174 -9.53 -1.42 16.81
CA ASP A 174 -10.52 -1.88 15.85
C ASP A 174 -10.31 -1.19 14.50
N LEU A 175 -10.05 -2.00 13.46
CA LEU A 175 -9.79 -1.51 12.10
C LEU A 175 -10.98 -0.70 11.54
N GLN A 176 -12.21 -1.04 11.93
CA GLN A 176 -13.43 -0.29 11.54
C GLN A 176 -13.46 1.15 12.07
N LYS A 177 -12.72 1.43 13.14
CA LYS A 177 -12.62 2.77 13.74
C LYS A 177 -11.53 3.63 13.14
N MET A 178 -10.77 3.09 12.18
CA MET A 178 -9.67 3.77 11.52
C MET A 178 -10.10 4.32 10.16
N LEU A 179 -9.49 5.42 9.71
CA LEU A 179 -9.45 5.76 8.31
C LEU A 179 -8.46 4.83 7.63
N ASN A 180 -8.92 4.02 6.70
CA ASN A 180 -8.06 3.11 5.97
C ASN A 180 -7.49 3.82 4.73
N VAL A 181 -6.18 3.68 4.50
CA VAL A 181 -5.49 4.25 3.34
C VAL A 181 -4.62 3.19 2.67
N ARG A 182 -4.40 3.35 1.38
CA ARG A 182 -3.49 2.53 0.55
C ARG A 182 -2.91 3.36 -0.57
N SER A 183 -1.65 3.15 -0.89
CA SER A 183 -1.05 3.77 -2.05
C SER A 183 -0.29 2.76 -2.90
N PHE A 184 -0.59 2.72 -4.21
CA PHE A 184 0.10 1.91 -5.21
C PHE A 184 0.22 0.42 -4.83
N LEU A 185 -0.85 -0.15 -4.26
CA LEU A 185 -0.84 -1.52 -3.73
C LEU A 185 -1.83 -2.46 -4.41
N ASP A 186 -3.04 -1.99 -4.75
CA ASP A 186 -4.11 -2.89 -5.22
C ASP A 186 -3.75 -3.59 -6.54
N HIS A 187 -2.93 -2.97 -7.40
CA HIS A 187 -2.40 -3.57 -8.62
C HIS A 187 -1.31 -4.65 -8.38
N ASN A 188 -0.69 -4.67 -7.19
CA ASN A 188 0.38 -5.62 -6.84
C ASN A 188 -0.12 -6.87 -6.12
N ARG A 189 -1.42 -7.05 -5.99
CA ARG A 189 -1.99 -8.24 -5.34
C ARG A 189 -1.59 -9.51 -6.09
N ILE A 190 -1.33 -10.57 -5.34
CA ILE A 190 -1.20 -11.91 -5.94
C ILE A 190 -2.57 -12.33 -6.43
N TYR A 191 -2.68 -12.59 -7.74
CA TYR A 191 -3.92 -13.05 -8.32
C TYR A 191 -4.32 -14.43 -7.79
N SER A 192 -5.59 -14.59 -7.46
CA SER A 192 -6.27 -15.87 -7.23
C SER A 192 -7.58 -15.90 -8.02
N PRO A 193 -8.01 -17.04 -8.57
CA PRO A 193 -9.28 -17.12 -9.25
C PRO A 193 -10.44 -16.67 -8.36
N PRO A 194 -11.46 -16.00 -8.92
CA PRO A 194 -12.65 -15.62 -8.16
C PRO A 194 -13.37 -16.85 -7.61
N LYS A 195 -13.95 -16.71 -6.43
CA LYS A 195 -14.72 -17.77 -5.76
C LYS A 195 -16.16 -17.84 -6.28
N LYS A 196 -16.69 -16.72 -6.76
CA LYS A 196 -18.04 -16.60 -7.31
C LYS A 196 -18.04 -16.72 -8.84
N PRO A 197 -19.14 -17.17 -9.45
CA PRO A 197 -19.28 -17.19 -10.92
C PRO A 197 -19.10 -15.78 -11.50
N PHE A 198 -18.48 -15.70 -12.69
CA PHE A 198 -18.20 -14.44 -13.37
C PHE A 198 -18.76 -14.36 -14.80
N HIS A 199 -19.54 -15.35 -15.22
CA HIS A 199 -20.07 -15.42 -16.60
C HIS A 199 -20.96 -14.21 -16.94
N ASP A 200 -21.75 -13.74 -15.97
CA ASP A 200 -22.68 -12.61 -16.13
C ASP A 200 -22.05 -11.27 -15.76
N THR A 201 -20.77 -11.25 -15.37
CA THR A 201 -20.07 -10.02 -15.03
C THR A 201 -19.86 -9.16 -16.28
N VAL A 202 -20.52 -8.00 -16.34
CA VAL A 202 -20.31 -7.04 -17.43
C VAL A 202 -18.93 -6.42 -17.29
N CYS A 203 -18.13 -6.46 -18.36
CA CYS A 203 -16.79 -5.91 -18.36
C CYS A 203 -16.47 -5.29 -19.73
N ASN A 204 -16.13 -4.01 -19.73
CA ASN A 204 -15.74 -3.25 -20.92
C ASN A 204 -14.21 -3.09 -21.05
N SER A 205 -13.43 -3.77 -20.19
CA SER A 205 -11.97 -3.73 -20.28
C SER A 205 -11.50 -4.42 -21.55
N THR A 206 -10.53 -3.81 -22.22
CA THR A 206 -9.82 -4.36 -23.39
C THR A 206 -8.40 -4.80 -23.05
N GLY A 207 -8.02 -4.79 -21.78
CA GLY A 207 -6.71 -5.22 -21.32
C GLY A 207 -6.46 -6.71 -21.55
N ALA A 208 -5.20 -7.07 -21.72
CA ALA A 208 -4.74 -8.45 -21.80
C ALA A 208 -4.06 -8.83 -20.48
N PHE A 209 -4.57 -9.86 -19.81
CA PHE A 209 -4.11 -10.27 -18.49
C PHE A 209 -3.69 -11.74 -18.50
N ALA A 210 -2.61 -12.04 -17.81
CA ALA A 210 -2.12 -13.40 -17.67
C ALA A 210 -1.54 -13.62 -16.26
N PHE A 211 -1.63 -14.84 -15.79
CA PHE A 211 -1.00 -15.27 -14.54
C PHE A 211 -0.44 -16.69 -14.70
N ARG A 212 0.84 -16.85 -14.45
CA ARG A 212 1.58 -18.13 -14.56
C ARG A 212 1.35 -18.84 -15.90
N GLY A 213 1.41 -18.09 -17.01
CA GLY A 213 1.24 -18.62 -18.36
C GLY A 213 -0.22 -18.89 -18.77
N ARG A 214 -1.21 -18.67 -17.89
CA ARG A 214 -2.64 -18.77 -18.21
C ARG A 214 -3.20 -17.40 -18.53
N TRP A 215 -3.89 -17.28 -19.64
CA TRP A 215 -4.69 -16.08 -19.94
C TRP A 215 -5.85 -15.96 -18.93
N ILE A 216 -6.09 -14.72 -18.48
CA ILE A 216 -7.18 -14.39 -17.57
C ILE A 216 -8.20 -13.55 -18.32
N ALA A 217 -9.45 -14.00 -18.34
CA ALA A 217 -10.54 -13.26 -18.95
C ALA A 217 -10.80 -11.94 -18.17
N ASN A 218 -11.09 -10.86 -18.89
CA ASN A 218 -11.36 -9.56 -18.27
C ASN A 218 -12.52 -9.62 -17.27
N LYS A 219 -13.55 -10.42 -17.54
CA LYS A 219 -14.65 -10.67 -16.60
C LYS A 219 -14.20 -11.38 -15.33
N GLU A 220 -13.31 -12.36 -15.46
CA GLU A 220 -12.73 -13.09 -14.35
C GLU A 220 -11.93 -12.14 -13.44
N LEU A 221 -11.08 -11.29 -14.03
CA LEU A 221 -10.30 -10.31 -13.27
C LEU A 221 -11.19 -9.27 -12.59
N LYS A 222 -12.22 -8.78 -13.27
CA LYS A 222 -13.21 -7.87 -12.68
C LYS A 222 -13.91 -8.50 -11.49
N GLN A 223 -14.35 -9.76 -11.60
CA GLN A 223 -14.97 -10.48 -10.49
C GLN A 223 -14.00 -10.65 -9.31
N ASN A 224 -12.75 -11.00 -9.58
CA ASN A 224 -11.71 -11.06 -8.55
C ASN A 224 -11.56 -9.72 -7.82
N LEU A 225 -11.56 -8.60 -8.54
CA LEU A 225 -11.47 -7.26 -7.93
C LEU A 225 -12.71 -6.92 -7.09
N ILE A 226 -13.91 -7.29 -7.56
CA ILE A 226 -15.16 -7.11 -6.80
C ILE A 226 -15.09 -7.91 -5.48
N GLU A 227 -14.65 -9.15 -5.51
CA GLU A 227 -14.50 -9.99 -4.32
C GLU A 227 -13.46 -9.42 -3.35
N HIS A 228 -12.36 -8.90 -3.90
CA HIS A 228 -11.34 -8.24 -3.10
C HIS A 228 -11.91 -7.03 -2.33
N PHE A 229 -12.55 -6.08 -3.02
CA PHE A 229 -13.14 -4.93 -2.34
C PHE A 229 -14.30 -5.33 -1.39
N SER A 230 -15.07 -6.36 -1.76
CA SER A 230 -16.11 -6.87 -0.87
C SER A 230 -15.55 -7.43 0.43
N SER A 231 -14.37 -8.06 0.40
CA SER A 231 -13.72 -8.58 1.61
C SER A 231 -13.26 -7.47 2.56
N TRP A 232 -13.02 -6.27 2.06
CA TRP A 232 -12.65 -5.10 2.86
C TRP A 232 -13.85 -4.31 3.39
N HIS A 233 -15.04 -4.51 2.81
CA HIS A 233 -16.23 -3.69 3.09
C HIS A 233 -16.49 -3.48 4.57
N ASP A 234 -16.49 -4.53 5.37
CA ASP A 234 -16.84 -4.47 6.80
C ASP A 234 -15.82 -3.65 7.62
N TYR A 235 -14.59 -3.56 7.15
CA TYR A 235 -13.50 -2.87 7.83
C TYR A 235 -13.37 -1.39 7.44
N VAL A 236 -13.95 -0.99 6.31
CA VAL A 236 -13.77 0.36 5.76
C VAL A 236 -15.08 1.15 5.64
N SER A 237 -16.21 0.53 5.87
CA SER A 237 -17.54 1.12 5.62
C SER A 237 -17.84 2.36 6.49
N LYS A 238 -17.26 2.46 7.68
CA LYS A 238 -17.54 3.55 8.62
C LYS A 238 -16.81 4.85 8.29
N TYR A 239 -15.52 4.79 8.09
CA TYR A 239 -14.69 5.99 7.87
C TYR A 239 -14.07 6.06 6.47
N GLY A 240 -14.29 5.03 5.66
CA GLY A 240 -13.88 4.99 4.28
C GLY A 240 -12.53 4.34 4.04
N LEU A 241 -12.22 4.24 2.76
CA LEU A 241 -10.96 3.76 2.22
C LEU A 241 -10.46 4.76 1.18
N LEU A 242 -9.29 5.32 1.40
CA LEU A 242 -8.59 6.14 0.42
C LEU A 242 -7.60 5.28 -0.35
N ILE A 243 -7.72 5.29 -1.66
CA ILE A 243 -6.82 4.56 -2.57
C ILE A 243 -6.14 5.57 -3.48
N LEU A 244 -4.81 5.52 -3.52
CA LEU A 244 -3.98 6.18 -4.52
C LEU A 244 -3.41 5.11 -5.45
N GLU A 245 -3.71 5.20 -6.76
CA GLU A 245 -3.22 4.31 -7.81
C GLU A 245 -2.70 5.11 -9.03
#